data_b79e1613fdb6a23a7356969258591d30
#
_entry.id   b79e1613fdb6a23a7356969258591d30
#
_cell.length_a   1.000
_cell.length_b   1.000
_cell.length_c   1.000
_cell.angle_alpha   90.00
_cell.angle_beta   90.00
_cell.angle_gamma   90.00
#
_symmetry.space_group_name_H-M   'P 1'
#
loop_
_entity.id
_entity.type
_entity.pdbx_description
1 polymer ?
#
loop_
_entity_poly.entity_id
_entity_poly.type
_entity_poly.pdbx_seq_one_letter_code
_entity_poly.pdbx_strand_id
1 'polypeptide(L)'
;MRGFALVALMCGAALVAWPAQKKKKDEITQTLQVPRELPSAVVGDTRRLIFHVTPLSSKGLLSQQVRDALKALAREAGGNTVLKIRAFVAGSGDVRRVRDLVSESFADRRQPLPALSLIRSGGLPLEGAQVVLEAIAAGRKEVNAHGLAFVSAQTATSENPLDPVAPLAAKSLAALGQAVRAAGSEPSDVVRVTCFLSSLDNLEATRKLVEAEYPRAALNYVETQRAPVRALAACEAVARLHRDAGGRLRLMNPEGLPREPGESQIALVSAPHVVLTGSQVSFGYREEDARLAFERLRKSLEQEGVSAGDVAFAHYYPLSAGIAEQVRKARSQVFDDARPPAGSLVLFEGLPSMEAGFAVDVVAVKD
;
A
#
# COMPACT_ATOMS: atom_id res chain seq x y z
N MET A 1 -2.96 -76.53 85.60
CA MET A 1 -1.76 -75.74 85.65
C MET A 1 -1.64 -74.92 84.38
N ARG A 2 -1.72 -73.66 84.61
CA ARG A 2 -1.35 -72.50 83.73
C ARG A 2 -1.57 -72.62 82.23
N GLY A 3 -2.64 -71.93 81.79
CA GLY A 3 -2.87 -71.55 80.43
C GLY A 3 -2.30 -70.23 80.06
N PHE A 4 -1.82 -70.13 78.91
CA PHE A 4 -1.45 -68.84 78.30
C PHE A 4 -2.42 -68.50 77.12
N ALA A 5 -3.14 -67.42 77.34
CA ALA A 5 -3.98 -66.85 76.27
C ALA A 5 -3.15 -65.99 75.37
N LEU A 6 -3.19 -66.23 74.06
CA LEU A 6 -2.58 -65.41 73.05
C LEU A 6 -3.64 -64.42 72.53
N VAL A 7 -3.41 -63.14 72.79
CA VAL A 7 -4.22 -62.04 72.20
C VAL A 7 -3.59 -61.64 70.85
N ALA A 8 -4.38 -61.88 69.77
CA ALA A 8 -4.01 -61.43 68.45
C ALA A 8 -4.51 -59.99 68.23
N LEU A 9 -3.60 -59.08 68.07
CA LEU A 9 -3.87 -57.68 67.75
C LEU A 9 -4.01 -57.53 66.24
N MET A 10 -5.25 -57.30 65.76
CA MET A 10 -5.45 -56.89 64.34
C MET A 10 -5.22 -55.39 64.16
N CYS A 11 -4.13 -55.03 63.47
CA CYS A 11 -3.92 -53.68 62.95
C CYS A 11 -4.72 -53.50 61.68
N GLY A 12 -5.83 -52.76 61.78
CA GLY A 12 -6.60 -52.31 60.60
C GLY A 12 -5.91 -51.12 59.97
N ALA A 13 -5.29 -51.31 58.79
CA ALA A 13 -4.79 -50.20 57.94
C ALA A 13 -5.94 -49.54 57.21
N ALA A 14 -6.35 -48.36 57.64
CA ALA A 14 -7.28 -47.52 56.91
C ALA A 14 -6.59 -46.90 55.69
N LEU A 15 -6.88 -47.37 54.47
CA LEU A 15 -6.49 -46.75 53.22
C LEU A 15 -7.33 -45.49 53.03
N VAL A 16 -6.76 -44.34 53.32
CA VAL A 16 -7.33 -43.05 52.93
C VAL A 16 -7.15 -42.88 51.43
N ALA A 17 -8.23 -43.12 50.68
CA ALA A 17 -8.28 -42.80 49.25
C ALA A 17 -8.32 -41.29 49.07
N TRP A 18 -7.19 -40.70 48.59
CA TRP A 18 -7.13 -39.32 48.15
C TRP A 18 -7.94 -39.19 46.85
N PRO A 19 -8.88 -38.22 46.75
CA PRO A 19 -9.59 -38.02 45.49
C PRO A 19 -8.60 -37.44 44.48
N ALA A 20 -8.35 -38.15 43.38
CA ALA A 20 -7.62 -37.65 42.24
C ALA A 20 -8.34 -36.42 41.70
N GLN A 21 -7.79 -35.23 41.94
CA GLN A 21 -8.24 -34.01 41.27
C GLN A 21 -8.02 -34.18 39.76
N LYS A 22 -9.10 -34.45 39.02
CA LYS A 22 -9.14 -34.26 37.59
C LYS A 22 -8.78 -32.80 37.33
N LYS A 23 -7.55 -32.54 36.87
CA LYS A 23 -7.23 -31.25 36.19
C LYS A 23 -8.25 -31.08 35.09
N LYS A 24 -9.19 -30.14 35.26
CA LYS A 24 -9.95 -29.58 34.17
C LYS A 24 -8.89 -29.09 33.19
N LYS A 25 -8.78 -29.72 32.03
CA LYS A 25 -8.21 -29.06 30.86
C LYS A 25 -9.07 -27.82 30.66
N ASP A 26 -8.53 -26.66 30.99
CA ASP A 26 -9.08 -25.43 30.48
C ASP A 26 -9.06 -25.57 28.96
N GLU A 27 -10.18 -25.82 28.38
CA GLU A 27 -10.41 -25.60 26.96
C GLU A 27 -10.14 -24.10 26.76
N ILE A 28 -8.93 -23.78 26.32
CA ILE A 28 -8.60 -22.47 25.81
C ILE A 28 -9.42 -22.35 24.52
N THR A 29 -10.67 -21.95 24.67
CA THR A 29 -11.46 -21.43 23.56
C THR A 29 -10.73 -20.17 23.15
N GLN A 30 -9.81 -20.28 22.19
CA GLN A 30 -9.27 -19.11 21.53
C GLN A 30 -10.46 -18.40 20.89
N THR A 31 -10.98 -17.42 21.59
CA THR A 31 -11.92 -16.46 20.99
C THR A 31 -11.09 -15.74 19.92
N LEU A 32 -11.23 -16.17 18.68
CA LEU A 32 -10.69 -15.47 17.53
C LEU A 32 -11.27 -14.06 17.59
N GLN A 33 -10.45 -13.10 17.96
CA GLN A 33 -10.88 -11.71 17.93
C GLN A 33 -11.18 -11.39 16.46
N VAL A 34 -12.40 -10.95 16.20
CA VAL A 34 -12.79 -10.50 14.87
C VAL A 34 -11.87 -9.31 14.51
N PRO A 35 -11.16 -9.36 13.37
CA PRO A 35 -10.31 -8.26 12.94
C PRO A 35 -11.11 -6.95 12.90
N ARG A 36 -10.55 -5.88 13.43
CA ARG A 36 -11.19 -4.56 13.38
C ARG A 36 -11.26 -4.07 11.94
N GLU A 37 -12.33 -3.41 11.58
CA GLU A 37 -12.46 -2.80 10.25
C GLU A 37 -11.43 -1.68 10.09
N LEU A 38 -10.69 -1.72 8.96
CA LEU A 38 -9.72 -0.70 8.63
C LEU A 38 -10.45 0.57 8.15
N PRO A 39 -9.95 1.77 8.51
CA PRO A 39 -10.57 3.02 8.09
C PRO A 39 -10.52 3.18 6.57
N SER A 40 -11.58 3.76 6.00
CA SER A 40 -11.63 4.08 4.57
C SER A 40 -10.69 5.23 4.20
N ALA A 41 -10.42 6.13 5.16
CA ALA A 41 -9.51 7.27 5.02
C ALA A 41 -8.87 7.61 6.37
N VAL A 42 -7.70 8.26 6.32
CA VAL A 42 -6.95 8.75 7.49
C VAL A 42 -6.36 10.12 7.17
N VAL A 43 -6.44 11.06 8.11
CA VAL A 43 -5.83 12.39 7.98
C VAL A 43 -4.39 12.38 8.48
N GLY A 44 -3.50 13.05 7.74
CA GLY A 44 -2.10 13.26 8.12
C GLY A 44 -1.65 14.70 7.95
N ASP A 45 -0.72 15.14 8.81
CA ASP A 45 -0.04 16.42 8.65
C ASP A 45 0.97 16.33 7.49
N THR A 46 0.78 17.11 6.44
CA THR A 46 1.59 17.11 5.21
C THR A 46 3.08 17.30 5.49
N ARG A 47 3.40 18.18 6.44
CA ARG A 47 4.79 18.52 6.80
C ARG A 47 5.52 17.39 7.52
N ARG A 48 4.77 16.41 8.04
CA ARG A 48 5.31 15.30 8.85
C ARG A 48 5.28 13.95 8.16
N LEU A 49 4.85 13.90 6.89
CA LEU A 49 4.77 12.64 6.16
C LEU A 49 6.16 12.07 5.86
N ILE A 50 6.34 10.80 6.21
CA ILE A 50 7.54 10.00 5.96
C ILE A 50 7.12 8.77 5.15
N PHE A 51 7.93 8.40 4.18
CA PHE A 51 7.65 7.31 3.26
C PHE A 51 8.60 6.14 3.53
N HIS A 52 8.05 4.93 3.56
CA HIS A 52 8.78 3.69 3.82
C HIS A 52 8.44 2.64 2.77
N VAL A 53 9.40 1.79 2.45
CA VAL A 53 9.22 0.56 1.68
C VAL A 53 9.87 -0.57 2.45
N THR A 54 9.11 -1.61 2.79
CA THR A 54 9.64 -2.71 3.58
C THR A 54 10.63 -3.57 2.80
N PRO A 55 11.63 -4.15 3.46
CA PRO A 55 12.49 -5.14 2.82
C PRO A 55 11.69 -6.37 2.41
N LEU A 56 12.10 -6.97 1.29
CA LEU A 56 11.52 -8.21 0.79
C LEU A 56 12.02 -9.41 1.61
N SER A 57 11.19 -10.43 1.72
CA SER A 57 11.55 -11.73 2.30
C SER A 57 10.98 -12.84 1.44
N SER A 58 11.76 -13.90 1.23
CA SER A 58 11.31 -15.14 0.58
C SER A 58 11.01 -16.26 1.58
N LYS A 59 11.09 -15.97 2.89
CA LYS A 59 10.95 -16.98 3.94
C LYS A 59 9.49 -17.23 4.30
N GLY A 60 9.07 -18.47 4.21
CA GLY A 60 7.74 -18.91 4.62
C GLY A 60 6.64 -18.54 3.64
N LEU A 61 5.40 -18.76 4.05
CA LEU A 61 4.21 -18.45 3.27
C LEU A 61 3.82 -16.96 3.40
N LEU A 62 2.89 -16.49 2.56
CA LEU A 62 2.41 -15.12 2.53
C LEU A 62 2.13 -14.56 3.94
N SER A 63 1.41 -15.28 4.79
CA SER A 63 1.08 -14.81 6.15
C SER A 63 2.31 -14.56 7.02
N GLN A 64 3.37 -15.36 6.87
CA GLN A 64 4.61 -15.15 7.58
C GLN A 64 5.36 -13.92 7.03
N GLN A 65 5.45 -13.81 5.71
CA GLN A 65 6.10 -12.67 5.06
C GLN A 65 5.39 -11.35 5.38
N VAL A 66 4.05 -11.32 5.43
CA VAL A 66 3.27 -10.15 5.86
C VAL A 66 3.61 -9.76 7.30
N ARG A 67 3.66 -10.73 8.24
CA ARG A 67 4.04 -10.45 9.63
C ARG A 67 5.47 -9.90 9.74
N ASP A 68 6.40 -10.43 8.96
CA ASP A 68 7.78 -9.97 8.95
C ASP A 68 7.91 -8.57 8.34
N ALA A 69 7.19 -8.28 7.26
CA ALA A 69 7.09 -6.95 6.68
C ALA A 69 6.48 -5.93 7.66
N LEU A 70 5.42 -6.28 8.38
CA LEU A 70 4.80 -5.43 9.41
C LEU A 70 5.73 -5.20 10.62
N LYS A 71 6.56 -6.19 10.98
CA LYS A 71 7.60 -6.01 12.01
C LYS A 71 8.71 -5.08 11.52
N ALA A 72 9.16 -5.24 10.26
CA ALA A 72 10.15 -4.35 9.66
C ALA A 72 9.61 -2.92 9.59
N LEU A 73 8.38 -2.72 9.11
CA LEU A 73 7.73 -1.42 9.07
C LEU A 73 7.67 -0.76 10.47
N ALA A 74 7.30 -1.51 11.50
CA ALA A 74 7.25 -0.96 12.86
C ALA A 74 8.62 -0.51 13.39
N ARG A 75 9.70 -1.20 13.01
CA ARG A 75 11.08 -0.81 13.36
C ARG A 75 11.50 0.44 12.59
N GLU A 76 11.25 0.49 11.29
CA GLU A 76 11.62 1.62 10.42
C GLU A 76 10.80 2.87 10.76
N ALA A 77 9.53 2.71 11.06
CA ALA A 77 8.70 3.83 11.52
C ALA A 77 9.16 4.41 12.86
N GLY A 78 9.92 3.67 13.67
CA GLY A 78 10.58 4.22 14.87
C GLY A 78 9.60 4.82 15.89
N GLY A 79 8.38 4.30 15.99
CA GLY A 79 7.31 4.81 16.84
C GLY A 79 6.52 5.97 16.24
N ASN A 80 6.71 6.30 14.96
CA ASN A 80 5.82 7.17 14.20
C ASN A 80 4.51 6.44 13.89
N THR A 81 3.42 7.19 13.73
CA THR A 81 2.10 6.62 13.43
C THR A 81 2.01 6.29 11.93
N VAL A 82 1.81 5.04 11.57
CA VAL A 82 1.54 4.64 10.19
C VAL A 82 0.11 5.04 9.82
N LEU A 83 -0.04 5.84 8.78
CA LEU A 83 -1.33 6.39 8.33
C LEU A 83 -1.93 5.58 7.18
N LYS A 84 -1.09 5.15 6.23
CA LYS A 84 -1.51 4.40 5.05
C LYS A 84 -0.50 3.30 4.74
N ILE A 85 -1.01 2.17 4.27
CA ILE A 85 -0.24 1.08 3.70
C ILE A 85 -0.78 0.79 2.29
N ARG A 86 0.11 0.71 1.30
CA ARG A 86 -0.13 0.12 -0.02
C ARG A 86 0.63 -1.19 -0.09
N ALA A 87 -0.09 -2.31 -0.13
CA ALA A 87 0.49 -3.64 -0.15
C ALA A 87 0.40 -4.24 -1.55
N PHE A 88 1.54 -4.57 -2.14
CA PHE A 88 1.62 -5.34 -3.38
C PHE A 88 1.90 -6.80 -3.03
N VAL A 89 1.03 -7.68 -3.54
CA VAL A 89 1.05 -9.11 -3.22
C VAL A 89 1.23 -9.91 -4.51
N ALA A 90 2.31 -10.66 -4.59
CA ALA A 90 2.60 -11.60 -5.68
C ALA A 90 2.26 -13.04 -5.28
N GLY A 91 2.17 -13.92 -6.28
CA GLY A 91 1.95 -15.34 -6.06
C GLY A 91 0.49 -15.73 -5.81
N SER A 92 0.28 -16.95 -5.31
CA SER A 92 -1.04 -17.60 -5.17
C SER A 92 -1.67 -17.49 -3.76
N GLY A 93 -1.02 -16.80 -2.82
CA GLY A 93 -1.51 -16.68 -1.46
C GLY A 93 -2.86 -15.97 -1.35
N ASP A 94 -3.62 -16.25 -0.27
CA ASP A 94 -4.90 -15.57 0.00
C ASP A 94 -4.66 -14.10 0.39
N VAL A 95 -4.86 -13.23 -0.58
CA VAL A 95 -4.66 -11.78 -0.44
C VAL A 95 -5.59 -11.16 0.62
N ARG A 96 -6.78 -11.74 0.83
CA ARG A 96 -7.74 -11.26 1.85
C ARG A 96 -7.16 -11.35 3.26
N ARG A 97 -6.34 -12.39 3.51
CA ARG A 97 -5.68 -12.57 4.82
C ARG A 97 -4.71 -11.43 5.16
N VAL A 98 -4.16 -10.73 4.17
CA VAL A 98 -3.28 -9.58 4.40
C VAL A 98 -4.01 -8.47 5.16
N ARG A 99 -5.28 -8.19 4.84
CA ARG A 99 -6.11 -7.21 5.55
C ARG A 99 -6.25 -7.55 7.03
N ASP A 100 -6.56 -8.81 7.33
CA ASP A 100 -6.72 -9.28 8.70
C ASP A 100 -5.42 -9.15 9.48
N LEU A 101 -4.29 -9.56 8.89
CA LEU A 101 -2.97 -9.48 9.50
C LEU A 101 -2.54 -8.04 9.78
N VAL A 102 -2.88 -7.08 8.89
CA VAL A 102 -2.66 -5.65 9.14
C VAL A 102 -3.49 -5.23 10.35
N SER A 103 -4.81 -5.51 10.36
CA SER A 103 -5.70 -5.17 11.46
C SER A 103 -5.23 -5.76 12.79
N GLU A 104 -4.94 -7.07 12.83
CA GLU A 104 -4.42 -7.78 13.99
C GLU A 104 -3.12 -7.13 14.50
N SER A 105 -2.14 -6.89 13.61
CA SER A 105 -0.82 -6.37 13.99
C SER A 105 -0.87 -4.98 14.62
N PHE A 106 -1.74 -4.09 14.14
CA PHE A 106 -1.90 -2.74 14.69
C PHE A 106 -2.74 -2.77 15.97
N ALA A 107 -3.80 -3.59 16.02
CA ALA A 107 -4.61 -3.77 17.22
C ALA A 107 -3.81 -4.33 18.40
N ASP A 108 -2.98 -5.35 18.17
CA ASP A 108 -2.12 -5.96 19.18
C ASP A 108 -1.12 -4.97 19.78
N ARG A 109 -0.62 -4.05 18.95
CA ARG A 109 0.28 -2.98 19.38
C ARG A 109 -0.44 -1.76 19.95
N ARG A 110 -1.78 -1.77 20.00
CA ARG A 110 -2.62 -0.63 20.41
C ARG A 110 -2.32 0.63 19.61
N GLN A 111 -2.01 0.48 18.32
CA GLN A 111 -1.77 1.58 17.40
C GLN A 111 -3.04 1.88 16.60
N PRO A 112 -3.22 3.13 16.14
CA PRO A 112 -4.27 3.46 15.19
C PRO A 112 -4.19 2.60 13.93
N LEU A 113 -5.33 2.19 13.39
CA LEU A 113 -5.38 1.40 12.16
C LEU A 113 -5.10 2.30 10.95
N PRO A 114 -4.22 1.87 10.02
CA PRO A 114 -3.95 2.61 8.80
C PRO A 114 -5.04 2.40 7.74
N ALA A 115 -5.18 3.33 6.81
CA ALA A 115 -5.87 3.07 5.55
C ALA A 115 -5.07 2.06 4.73
N LEU A 116 -5.76 1.11 4.06
CA LEU A 116 -5.10 0.04 3.32
C LEU A 116 -5.53 0.02 1.85
N SER A 117 -4.54 0.01 0.95
CA SER A 117 -4.70 -0.38 -0.45
C SER A 117 -4.02 -1.72 -0.68
N LEU A 118 -4.74 -2.68 -1.24
CA LEU A 118 -4.29 -4.05 -1.41
C LEU A 118 -4.42 -4.47 -2.86
N ILE A 119 -3.28 -4.74 -3.51
CA ILE A 119 -3.17 -4.98 -4.95
C ILE A 119 -2.40 -6.29 -5.19
N ARG A 120 -2.89 -7.13 -6.10
CA ARG A 120 -2.12 -8.25 -6.61
C ARG A 120 -1.25 -7.80 -7.77
N SER A 121 0.01 -8.15 -7.72
CA SER A 121 1.03 -7.88 -8.75
C SER A 121 1.50 -9.18 -9.41
N GLY A 122 2.12 -9.08 -10.58
CA GLY A 122 2.71 -10.20 -11.29
C GLY A 122 3.87 -10.81 -10.53
N GLY A 123 4.78 -9.96 -10.02
CA GLY A 123 5.99 -10.38 -9.32
C GLY A 123 6.60 -9.29 -8.44
N LEU A 124 7.58 -9.68 -7.64
CA LEU A 124 8.41 -8.82 -6.80
C LEU A 124 9.90 -9.14 -7.02
N PRO A 125 10.82 -8.18 -6.76
CA PRO A 125 12.25 -8.28 -7.09
C PRO A 125 13.06 -9.42 -6.46
N LEU A 126 12.53 -10.08 -5.46
CA LEU A 126 13.18 -11.21 -4.81
C LEU A 126 12.38 -12.48 -5.12
N GLU A 127 13.03 -13.48 -5.69
CA GLU A 127 12.40 -14.78 -5.94
C GLU A 127 11.81 -15.36 -4.63
N GLY A 128 10.56 -15.83 -4.70
CA GLY A 128 9.82 -16.33 -3.54
C GLY A 128 9.24 -15.25 -2.63
N ALA A 129 9.53 -13.97 -2.86
CA ALA A 129 8.84 -12.89 -2.15
C ALA A 129 7.39 -12.78 -2.61
N GLN A 130 6.48 -12.68 -1.65
CA GLN A 130 5.04 -12.62 -1.91
C GLN A 130 4.40 -11.29 -1.49
N VAL A 131 5.12 -10.42 -0.77
CA VAL A 131 4.58 -9.13 -0.33
C VAL A 131 5.68 -8.08 -0.19
N VAL A 132 5.34 -6.85 -0.58
CA VAL A 132 6.06 -5.63 -0.21
C VAL A 132 5.03 -4.60 0.28
N LEU A 133 5.39 -3.86 1.33
CA LEU A 133 4.56 -2.80 1.86
C LEU A 133 5.22 -1.45 1.59
N GLU A 134 4.50 -0.55 0.94
CA GLU A 134 4.77 0.87 0.99
C GLU A 134 3.93 1.48 2.10
N ALA A 135 4.51 2.34 2.90
CA ALA A 135 3.80 2.97 3.98
C ALA A 135 4.07 4.49 4.03
N ILE A 136 3.04 5.21 4.45
CA ILE A 136 3.11 6.62 4.80
C ILE A 136 2.89 6.72 6.30
N ALA A 137 3.85 7.31 7.01
CA ALA A 137 3.79 7.53 8.45
C ALA A 137 3.84 9.02 8.79
N ALA A 138 3.23 9.41 9.91
CA ALA A 138 3.35 10.74 10.48
C ALA A 138 4.54 10.80 11.43
N GLY A 139 5.56 11.56 11.07
CA GLY A 139 6.76 11.80 11.88
C GLY A 139 6.47 12.71 13.07
N ARG A 140 7.37 12.68 14.07
CA ARG A 140 7.30 13.59 15.23
C ARG A 140 7.75 15.01 14.90
N LYS A 141 8.60 15.17 13.88
CA LYS A 141 9.15 16.45 13.42
C LYS A 141 8.68 16.76 12.00
N GLU A 142 8.64 18.01 11.67
CA GLU A 142 8.45 18.46 10.30
C GLU A 142 9.69 18.10 9.46
N VAL A 143 9.45 17.46 8.31
CA VAL A 143 10.46 17.04 7.34
C VAL A 143 10.18 17.58 5.95
N ASN A 144 8.98 18.12 5.72
CA ASN A 144 8.50 18.67 4.45
C ASN A 144 7.97 20.10 4.69
N ALA A 145 8.84 21.03 5.08
CA ALA A 145 8.48 22.37 5.54
C ALA A 145 7.55 23.13 4.59
N HIS A 146 7.68 22.93 3.28
CA HIS A 146 6.89 23.60 2.23
C HIS A 146 5.85 22.68 1.59
N GLY A 147 5.74 21.44 2.05
CA GLY A 147 4.84 20.43 1.49
C GLY A 147 5.53 19.46 0.53
N LEU A 148 4.73 18.85 -0.32
CA LEU A 148 5.14 17.72 -1.17
C LEU A 148 4.69 17.93 -2.63
N ALA A 149 5.49 17.44 -3.57
CA ALA A 149 5.10 17.21 -4.95
C ALA A 149 4.78 15.73 -5.14
N PHE A 150 3.61 15.42 -5.66
CA PHE A 150 3.24 14.09 -6.14
C PHE A 150 3.34 14.09 -7.65
N VAL A 151 4.23 13.25 -8.20
CA VAL A 151 4.51 13.16 -9.64
C VAL A 151 3.91 11.88 -10.18
N SER A 152 3.01 12.00 -11.17
CA SER A 152 2.36 10.89 -11.86
C SER A 152 3.37 9.92 -12.46
N ALA A 153 2.96 8.68 -12.65
CA ALA A 153 3.78 7.70 -13.33
C ALA A 153 4.13 8.18 -14.75
N GLN A 154 5.40 8.39 -14.98
CA GLN A 154 5.92 8.71 -16.32
C GLN A 154 6.08 7.39 -17.07
N THR A 155 5.18 7.17 -18.03
CA THR A 155 5.04 5.87 -18.69
C THR A 155 5.81 5.81 -20.00
N ALA A 156 6.61 4.79 -20.19
CA ALA A 156 7.22 4.40 -21.45
C ALA A 156 6.77 2.98 -21.83
N THR A 157 6.35 2.78 -23.06
CA THR A 157 5.81 1.50 -23.56
C THR A 157 6.44 1.06 -24.85
N SER A 158 6.37 -0.25 -25.14
CA SER A 158 6.55 -0.86 -26.45
C SER A 158 5.40 -1.82 -26.73
N GLU A 159 4.95 -1.89 -27.97
CA GLU A 159 3.84 -2.76 -28.36
C GLU A 159 4.20 -4.27 -28.28
N ASN A 160 5.48 -4.62 -28.38
CA ASN A 160 5.92 -5.99 -28.18
C ASN A 160 6.13 -6.24 -26.67
N PRO A 161 5.36 -7.14 -26.01
CA PRO A 161 5.48 -7.43 -24.58
C PRO A 161 6.82 -8.06 -24.19
N LEU A 162 7.59 -8.59 -25.13
CA LEU A 162 8.89 -9.21 -24.91
C LEU A 162 10.07 -8.23 -25.01
N ASP A 163 9.80 -6.96 -25.33
CA ASP A 163 10.87 -5.96 -25.41
C ASP A 163 11.50 -5.74 -24.04
N PRO A 164 12.82 -5.50 -24.00
CA PRO A 164 13.54 -5.24 -22.76
C PRO A 164 12.98 -4.04 -21.98
N VAL A 165 12.70 -4.22 -20.71
CA VAL A 165 12.13 -3.18 -19.84
C VAL A 165 13.16 -2.10 -19.47
N ALA A 166 14.45 -2.42 -19.37
CA ALA A 166 15.47 -1.48 -18.94
C ALA A 166 15.56 -0.19 -19.79
N PRO A 167 15.51 -0.23 -21.15
CA PRO A 167 15.44 1.00 -21.95
C PRO A 167 14.15 1.81 -21.73
N LEU A 168 13.02 1.16 -21.46
CA LEU A 168 11.78 1.83 -21.14
C LEU A 168 11.86 2.49 -19.76
N ALA A 169 12.44 1.80 -18.79
CA ALA A 169 12.70 2.36 -17.47
C ALA A 169 13.61 3.59 -17.52
N ALA A 170 14.67 3.57 -18.35
CA ALA A 170 15.52 4.73 -18.55
C ALA A 170 14.75 5.93 -19.12
N LYS A 171 13.84 5.71 -20.08
CA LYS A 171 12.97 6.77 -20.63
C LYS A 171 12.00 7.29 -19.57
N SER A 172 11.36 6.40 -18.83
CA SER A 172 10.44 6.73 -17.73
C SER A 172 11.14 7.58 -16.66
N LEU A 173 12.35 7.19 -16.23
CA LEU A 173 13.14 7.91 -15.24
C LEU A 173 13.62 9.27 -15.73
N ALA A 174 14.02 9.39 -17.01
CA ALA A 174 14.38 10.68 -17.60
C ALA A 174 13.20 11.67 -17.56
N ALA A 175 11.98 11.21 -17.93
CA ALA A 175 10.77 12.01 -17.85
C ALA A 175 10.39 12.32 -16.38
N LEU A 176 10.56 11.36 -15.45
CA LEU A 176 10.34 11.58 -14.03
C LEU A 176 11.27 12.67 -13.47
N GLY A 177 12.57 12.64 -13.82
CA GLY A 177 13.52 13.66 -13.44
C GLY A 177 13.17 15.04 -13.99
N GLN A 178 12.63 15.12 -15.22
CA GLN A 178 12.12 16.39 -15.78
C GLN A 178 10.89 16.88 -14.98
N ALA A 179 9.96 16.01 -14.64
CA ALA A 179 8.78 16.36 -13.86
C ALA A 179 9.15 16.82 -12.44
N VAL A 180 10.10 16.16 -11.77
CA VAL A 180 10.60 16.55 -10.44
C VAL A 180 11.21 17.96 -10.50
N ARG A 181 12.04 18.24 -11.49
CA ARG A 181 12.62 19.61 -11.68
C ARG A 181 11.53 20.64 -12.00
N ALA A 182 10.55 20.30 -12.82
CA ALA A 182 9.42 21.19 -13.13
C ALA A 182 8.56 21.50 -11.89
N ALA A 183 8.49 20.58 -10.92
CA ALA A 183 7.89 20.81 -9.61
C ALA A 183 8.69 21.79 -8.74
N GLY A 184 9.91 22.16 -9.13
CA GLY A 184 10.83 22.99 -8.34
C GLY A 184 11.58 22.20 -7.26
N SER A 185 11.72 20.90 -7.44
CA SER A 185 12.45 19.98 -6.55
C SER A 185 13.66 19.40 -7.27
N GLU A 186 14.64 18.92 -6.50
CA GLU A 186 15.84 18.26 -6.99
C GLU A 186 15.76 16.75 -6.76
N PRO A 187 16.58 15.90 -7.43
CA PRO A 187 16.61 14.47 -7.19
C PRO A 187 16.83 14.08 -5.72
N SER A 188 17.61 14.88 -4.98
CA SER A 188 17.88 14.68 -3.54
C SER A 188 16.67 14.93 -2.63
N ASP A 189 15.62 15.59 -3.15
CA ASP A 189 14.37 15.85 -2.42
C ASP A 189 13.36 14.72 -2.60
N VAL A 190 13.60 13.83 -3.56
CA VAL A 190 12.71 12.69 -3.78
C VAL A 190 12.75 11.77 -2.57
N VAL A 191 11.59 11.51 -2.00
CA VAL A 191 11.41 10.70 -0.78
C VAL A 191 10.85 9.31 -1.06
N ARG A 192 10.19 9.11 -2.21
CA ARG A 192 9.71 7.81 -2.69
C ARG A 192 9.77 7.75 -4.20
N VAL A 193 10.19 6.60 -4.73
CA VAL A 193 10.02 6.21 -6.14
C VAL A 193 9.40 4.83 -6.19
N THR A 194 8.34 4.67 -6.96
CA THR A 194 7.76 3.36 -7.29
C THR A 194 7.80 3.17 -8.79
N CYS A 195 8.45 2.11 -9.25
CA CYS A 195 8.48 1.73 -10.66
C CYS A 195 7.61 0.49 -10.89
N PHE A 196 6.60 0.64 -11.71
CA PHE A 196 5.73 -0.42 -12.23
C PHE A 196 6.31 -0.91 -13.55
N LEU A 197 6.61 -2.19 -13.61
CA LEU A 197 7.34 -2.82 -14.72
C LEU A 197 6.53 -3.98 -15.30
N SER A 198 6.62 -4.20 -16.60
CA SER A 198 6.00 -5.37 -17.25
C SER A 198 6.83 -6.66 -17.08
N SER A 199 8.09 -6.57 -16.72
CA SER A 199 8.97 -7.69 -16.36
C SER A 199 10.04 -7.22 -15.37
N LEU A 200 10.48 -8.11 -14.50
CA LEU A 200 11.61 -7.91 -13.60
C LEU A 200 12.93 -8.48 -14.16
N ASP A 201 12.93 -8.94 -15.39
CA ASP A 201 14.15 -9.40 -16.06
C ASP A 201 15.15 -8.24 -16.16
N ASN A 202 16.40 -8.51 -15.82
CA ASN A 202 17.48 -7.51 -15.79
C ASN A 202 17.16 -6.28 -14.91
N LEU A 203 16.35 -6.45 -13.85
CA LEU A 203 16.00 -5.40 -12.91
C LEU A 203 17.21 -4.65 -12.35
N GLU A 204 18.34 -5.33 -12.24
CA GLU A 204 19.58 -4.73 -11.71
C GLU A 204 20.03 -3.49 -12.50
N ALA A 205 19.83 -3.48 -13.82
CA ALA A 205 20.11 -2.31 -14.66
C ALA A 205 19.19 -1.13 -14.30
N THR A 206 17.89 -1.38 -14.15
CA THR A 206 16.91 -0.38 -13.72
C THR A 206 17.21 0.12 -12.30
N ARG A 207 17.52 -0.80 -11.37
CA ARG A 207 17.84 -0.48 -9.98
C ARG A 207 19.03 0.49 -9.89
N LYS A 208 20.12 0.21 -10.60
CA LYS A 208 21.30 1.09 -10.64
C LYS A 208 20.97 2.50 -11.11
N LEU A 209 20.11 2.64 -12.12
CA LEU A 209 19.67 3.96 -12.59
C LEU A 209 18.88 4.70 -11.51
N VAL A 210 17.92 4.04 -10.88
CA VAL A 210 17.07 4.65 -9.84
C VAL A 210 17.89 5.02 -8.59
N GLU A 211 18.76 4.12 -8.12
CA GLU A 211 19.61 4.36 -6.94
C GLU A 211 20.65 5.46 -7.16
N ALA A 212 21.17 5.57 -8.37
CA ALA A 212 22.09 6.66 -8.73
C ALA A 212 21.39 8.02 -8.77
N GLU A 213 20.15 8.08 -9.29
CA GLU A 213 19.40 9.34 -9.41
C GLU A 213 18.74 9.74 -8.07
N TYR A 214 18.20 8.74 -7.31
CA TYR A 214 17.40 8.98 -6.10
C TYR A 214 17.93 8.22 -4.86
N PRO A 215 19.16 8.47 -4.41
CA PRO A 215 19.85 7.64 -3.39
C PRO A 215 19.24 7.74 -2.00
N ARG A 216 18.32 8.68 -1.76
CA ARG A 216 17.66 8.89 -0.46
C ARG A 216 16.19 8.50 -0.44
N ALA A 217 15.65 8.09 -1.59
CA ALA A 217 14.25 7.74 -1.70
C ALA A 217 13.97 6.32 -1.18
N ALA A 218 12.78 6.11 -0.65
CA ALA A 218 12.23 4.78 -0.47
C ALA A 218 11.88 4.21 -1.85
N LEU A 219 12.55 3.14 -2.27
CA LEU A 219 12.46 2.58 -3.62
C LEU A 219 11.62 1.33 -3.63
N ASN A 220 10.70 1.23 -4.58
CA ASN A 220 9.90 0.03 -4.83
C ASN A 220 9.85 -0.30 -6.31
N TYR A 221 9.90 -1.60 -6.62
CA TYR A 221 9.79 -2.16 -7.98
C TYR A 221 8.73 -3.24 -7.95
N VAL A 222 7.78 -3.16 -8.87
CA VAL A 222 6.64 -4.08 -8.90
C VAL A 222 6.41 -4.52 -10.34
N GLU A 223 6.43 -5.82 -10.58
CA GLU A 223 5.91 -6.35 -11.83
C GLU A 223 4.38 -6.28 -11.81
N THR A 224 3.80 -5.66 -12.82
CA THR A 224 2.37 -5.35 -12.83
C THR A 224 1.50 -6.56 -13.11
N GLN A 225 1.82 -7.29 -14.16
CA GLN A 225 1.12 -8.49 -14.62
C GLN A 225 2.13 -9.54 -15.10
N ARG A 226 1.86 -10.82 -14.84
CA ARG A 226 2.71 -11.93 -15.33
C ARG A 226 2.66 -12.13 -16.85
N ALA A 227 1.54 -11.73 -17.46
CA ALA A 227 1.35 -11.81 -18.89
C ALA A 227 0.87 -10.45 -19.43
N PRO A 228 1.76 -9.45 -19.48
CA PRO A 228 1.40 -8.12 -19.97
C PRO A 228 1.14 -8.15 -21.48
N VAL A 229 0.22 -7.31 -21.94
CA VAL A 229 -0.11 -7.18 -23.38
C VAL A 229 0.90 -6.31 -24.14
N ARG A 230 1.76 -5.58 -23.42
CA ARG A 230 2.83 -4.72 -23.97
C ARG A 230 3.97 -4.61 -22.97
N ALA A 231 5.15 -4.28 -23.41
CA ALA A 231 6.22 -3.92 -22.51
C ALA A 231 5.99 -2.51 -21.95
N LEU A 232 6.28 -2.33 -20.64
CA LEU A 232 5.98 -1.11 -19.90
C LEU A 232 7.01 -0.87 -18.81
N ALA A 233 7.37 0.40 -18.65
CA ALA A 233 7.93 0.94 -17.43
C ALA A 233 7.22 2.25 -17.09
N ALA A 234 6.71 2.39 -15.86
CA ALA A 234 5.99 3.55 -15.37
C ALA A 234 6.48 3.87 -13.95
N CYS A 235 7.28 4.92 -13.80
CA CYS A 235 7.83 5.32 -12.51
C CYS A 235 7.14 6.59 -12.00
N GLU A 236 6.64 6.56 -10.76
CA GLU A 236 6.06 7.68 -10.03
C GLU A 236 6.97 8.11 -8.88
N ALA A 237 6.83 9.35 -8.41
CA ALA A 237 7.61 9.84 -7.28
C ALA A 237 6.83 10.76 -6.36
N VAL A 238 7.32 10.87 -5.13
CA VAL A 238 6.99 11.95 -4.20
C VAL A 238 8.26 12.67 -3.84
N ALA A 239 8.25 14.02 -3.91
CA ALA A 239 9.39 14.86 -3.59
C ALA A 239 9.00 15.96 -2.59
N ARG A 240 9.96 16.44 -1.81
CA ARG A 240 9.79 17.62 -0.96
C ARG A 240 9.82 18.89 -1.80
N LEU A 241 9.01 19.86 -1.42
CA LEU A 241 9.04 21.20 -2.02
C LEU A 241 10.08 22.09 -1.31
N HIS A 242 10.80 22.92 -2.07
CA HIS A 242 11.71 23.96 -1.56
C HIS A 242 10.98 25.25 -1.21
N ARG A 243 9.77 25.45 -1.72
CA ARG A 243 8.92 26.63 -1.51
C ARG A 243 7.46 26.24 -1.55
N ASP A 244 6.63 27.05 -0.97
CA ASP A 244 5.18 26.91 -1.01
C ASP A 244 4.67 26.85 -2.47
N ALA A 245 3.64 26.05 -2.70
CA ALA A 245 3.04 25.83 -4.03
C ALA A 245 2.31 27.07 -4.59
N GLY A 246 2.14 28.14 -3.79
CA GLY A 246 1.31 29.30 -4.15
C GLY A 246 -0.18 29.07 -3.92
N GLY A 247 -0.50 28.19 -2.98
CA GLY A 247 -1.84 27.77 -2.57
C GLY A 247 -1.84 26.35 -2.05
N ARG A 248 -2.96 25.90 -1.47
CA ARG A 248 -3.04 24.56 -0.84
C ARG A 248 -2.79 23.40 -1.80
N LEU A 249 -3.20 23.56 -3.07
CA LEU A 249 -3.06 22.57 -4.14
C LEU A 249 -2.83 23.28 -5.47
N ARG A 250 -1.77 22.92 -6.18
CA ARG A 250 -1.51 23.35 -7.56
C ARG A 250 -1.26 22.14 -8.45
N LEU A 251 -2.08 21.98 -9.48
CA LEU A 251 -1.95 20.93 -10.48
C LEU A 251 -1.22 21.48 -11.71
N MET A 252 -0.30 20.70 -12.27
CA MET A 252 0.60 21.13 -13.33
C MET A 252 0.76 20.10 -14.43
N ASN A 253 0.92 20.61 -15.66
CA ASN A 253 1.27 19.82 -16.85
C ASN A 253 2.45 20.50 -17.53
N PRO A 254 3.70 20.19 -17.19
CA PRO A 254 4.87 20.76 -17.80
C PRO A 254 4.93 20.46 -19.30
N GLU A 255 5.40 21.44 -20.09
CA GLU A 255 5.64 21.22 -21.52
C GLU A 255 6.75 20.17 -21.73
N GLY A 256 6.65 19.44 -22.84
CA GLY A 256 7.64 18.42 -23.22
C GLY A 256 7.49 17.07 -22.53
N LEU A 257 6.55 16.91 -21.59
CA LEU A 257 6.22 15.62 -21.00
C LEU A 257 4.95 15.03 -21.63
N PRO A 258 4.88 13.71 -21.83
CA PRO A 258 3.68 13.04 -22.30
C PRO A 258 2.51 13.29 -21.35
N ARG A 259 1.36 13.71 -21.87
CA ARG A 259 0.16 13.95 -21.07
C ARG A 259 -0.89 12.90 -21.34
N GLU A 260 -1.37 12.25 -20.30
CA GLU A 260 -2.58 11.43 -20.35
C GLU A 260 -3.81 12.33 -20.24
N PRO A 261 -4.81 12.20 -21.14
CA PRO A 261 -6.07 12.94 -21.05
C PRO A 261 -6.76 12.68 -19.70
N GLY A 262 -7.27 13.75 -19.07
CA GLY A 262 -7.97 13.66 -17.79
C GLY A 262 -7.05 13.40 -16.59
N GLU A 263 -5.74 13.65 -16.70
CA GLU A 263 -4.78 13.64 -15.60
C GLU A 263 -3.86 14.84 -15.67
N SER A 264 -3.49 15.36 -14.49
CA SER A 264 -2.33 16.23 -14.33
C SER A 264 -1.09 15.39 -14.09
N GLN A 265 0.07 15.92 -14.47
CA GLN A 265 1.33 15.19 -14.29
C GLN A 265 1.93 15.41 -12.90
N ILE A 266 1.65 16.55 -12.28
CA ILE A 266 2.21 16.93 -10.98
C ILE A 266 1.13 17.59 -10.13
N ALA A 267 1.07 17.21 -8.86
CA ALA A 267 0.31 17.91 -7.83
C ALA A 267 1.28 18.45 -6.78
N LEU A 268 1.35 19.78 -6.62
CA LEU A 268 2.06 20.44 -5.53
C LEU A 268 1.09 20.65 -4.38
N VAL A 269 1.42 20.11 -3.22
CA VAL A 269 0.58 20.10 -2.01
C VAL A 269 1.28 20.86 -0.91
N SER A 270 0.73 22.04 -0.56
CA SER A 270 1.18 22.87 0.58
C SER A 270 0.08 23.01 1.65
N ALA A 271 -1.07 22.35 1.49
CA ALA A 271 -2.09 22.26 2.52
C ALA A 271 -1.53 21.69 3.83
N PRO A 272 -2.00 22.13 5.01
CA PRO A 272 -1.50 21.65 6.29
C PRO A 272 -1.75 20.16 6.48
N HIS A 273 -2.86 19.65 5.94
CA HIS A 273 -3.22 18.25 6.07
C HIS A 273 -3.54 17.62 4.73
N VAL A 274 -3.42 16.29 4.69
CA VAL A 274 -3.92 15.45 3.60
C VAL A 274 -4.80 14.33 4.14
N VAL A 275 -5.77 13.95 3.34
CA VAL A 275 -6.58 12.74 3.52
C VAL A 275 -5.97 11.64 2.65
N LEU A 276 -5.63 10.52 3.26
CA LEU A 276 -5.07 9.33 2.63
C LEU A 276 -6.13 8.24 2.65
N THR A 277 -6.68 7.84 1.50
CA THR A 277 -7.71 6.80 1.47
C THR A 277 -7.14 5.41 1.30
N GLY A 278 -7.83 4.40 1.82
CA GLY A 278 -7.68 3.01 1.37
C GLY A 278 -8.29 2.82 0.00
N SER A 279 -7.95 1.72 -0.68
CA SER A 279 -8.51 1.45 -2.01
C SER A 279 -10.00 1.15 -1.93
N GLN A 280 -10.78 1.86 -2.76
CA GLN A 280 -12.19 1.61 -2.99
C GLN A 280 -12.33 0.70 -4.21
N VAL A 281 -12.96 -0.45 -4.02
CA VAL A 281 -13.01 -1.53 -5.01
C VAL A 281 -14.38 -1.52 -5.71
N SER A 282 -14.39 -1.70 -7.02
CA SER A 282 -15.60 -2.03 -7.78
C SER A 282 -15.64 -3.52 -8.11
N PHE A 283 -16.85 -4.06 -8.23
CA PHE A 283 -17.11 -5.43 -8.66
C PHE A 283 -17.78 -5.38 -10.01
N GLY A 284 -17.29 -6.16 -10.98
CA GLY A 284 -17.73 -6.15 -12.36
C GLY A 284 -16.78 -5.41 -13.30
N TYR A 285 -17.21 -5.25 -14.56
CA TYR A 285 -16.34 -4.85 -15.68
C TYR A 285 -16.95 -3.74 -16.55
N ARG A 286 -18.04 -3.12 -16.09
CA ARG A 286 -18.77 -2.08 -16.81
C ARG A 286 -18.40 -0.69 -16.26
N GLU A 287 -18.78 0.35 -17.02
CA GLU A 287 -18.59 1.74 -16.58
C GLU A 287 -19.34 2.05 -15.27
N GLU A 288 -20.57 1.53 -15.13
CA GLU A 288 -21.36 1.67 -13.90
C GLU A 288 -20.62 1.09 -12.67
N ASP A 289 -19.92 -0.02 -12.87
CA ASP A 289 -19.14 -0.66 -11.82
C ASP A 289 -17.94 0.23 -11.41
N ALA A 290 -17.24 0.83 -12.38
CA ALA A 290 -16.19 1.80 -12.11
C ALA A 290 -16.71 3.03 -11.34
N ARG A 291 -17.89 3.56 -11.74
CA ARG A 291 -18.55 4.67 -11.02
C ARG A 291 -18.83 4.34 -9.56
N LEU A 292 -19.19 3.09 -9.26
CA LEU A 292 -19.44 2.66 -7.88
C LEU A 292 -18.20 2.76 -6.99
N ALA A 293 -17.00 2.48 -7.51
CA ALA A 293 -15.75 2.70 -6.76
C ALA A 293 -15.55 4.20 -6.47
N PHE A 294 -15.81 5.06 -7.44
CA PHE A 294 -15.72 6.52 -7.25
C PHE A 294 -16.79 7.06 -6.28
N GLU A 295 -17.99 6.52 -6.27
CA GLU A 295 -19.02 6.87 -5.29
C GLU A 295 -18.60 6.50 -3.85
N ARG A 296 -18.00 5.33 -3.68
CA ARG A 296 -17.43 4.92 -2.39
C ARG A 296 -16.28 5.83 -1.97
N LEU A 297 -15.41 6.18 -2.93
CA LEU A 297 -14.34 7.14 -2.72
C LEU A 297 -14.90 8.49 -2.26
N ARG A 298 -15.90 9.03 -2.95
CA ARG A 298 -16.56 10.29 -2.60
C ARG A 298 -17.11 10.26 -1.17
N LYS A 299 -17.79 9.17 -0.77
CA LYS A 299 -18.30 9.00 0.60
C LYS A 299 -17.16 8.99 1.63
N SER A 300 -16.03 8.35 1.33
CA SER A 300 -14.86 8.33 2.20
C SER A 300 -14.24 9.73 2.35
N LEU A 301 -14.22 10.53 1.29
CA LEU A 301 -13.74 11.92 1.30
C LEU A 301 -14.67 12.83 2.07
N GLU A 302 -15.98 12.71 1.85
CA GLU A 302 -17.01 13.49 2.56
C GLU A 302 -17.01 13.27 4.08
N GLN A 303 -16.71 12.05 4.53
CA GLN A 303 -16.54 11.75 5.97
C GLN A 303 -15.38 12.53 6.59
N GLU A 304 -14.37 12.85 5.79
CA GLU A 304 -13.23 13.67 6.22
C GLU A 304 -13.42 15.17 5.90
N GLY A 305 -14.57 15.59 5.39
CA GLY A 305 -14.89 16.97 5.08
C GLY A 305 -14.20 17.53 3.84
N VAL A 306 -13.79 16.67 2.90
CA VAL A 306 -13.15 17.03 1.62
C VAL A 306 -13.96 16.49 0.44
N SER A 307 -13.72 17.03 -0.74
CA SER A 307 -14.46 16.71 -1.97
C SER A 307 -13.55 16.16 -3.05
N ALA A 308 -14.11 15.74 -4.18
CA ALA A 308 -13.36 15.34 -5.36
C ALA A 308 -12.47 16.47 -5.91
N GLY A 309 -12.87 17.75 -5.76
CA GLY A 309 -12.08 18.91 -6.16
C GLY A 309 -10.81 19.13 -5.33
N ASP A 310 -10.71 18.47 -4.17
CA ASP A 310 -9.56 18.50 -3.27
C ASP A 310 -8.55 17.38 -3.52
N VAL A 311 -8.84 16.46 -4.45
CA VAL A 311 -7.95 15.35 -4.79
C VAL A 311 -6.70 15.86 -5.49
N ALA A 312 -5.56 15.62 -4.88
CA ALA A 312 -4.24 15.96 -5.42
C ALA A 312 -3.68 14.84 -6.31
N PHE A 313 -3.80 13.60 -5.83
CA PHE A 313 -3.23 12.43 -6.51
C PHE A 313 -4.14 11.23 -6.43
N ALA A 314 -4.26 10.48 -7.53
CA ALA A 314 -5.07 9.27 -7.59
C ALA A 314 -4.26 8.09 -8.16
N HIS A 315 -4.36 6.93 -7.50
CA HIS A 315 -3.89 5.67 -8.07
C HIS A 315 -5.09 4.88 -8.59
N TYR A 316 -5.01 4.44 -9.84
CA TYR A 316 -6.03 3.63 -10.49
C TYR A 316 -5.45 2.24 -10.77
N TYR A 317 -6.16 1.20 -10.34
CA TYR A 317 -5.74 -0.21 -10.42
C TYR A 317 -6.74 -1.03 -11.26
N PRO A 318 -6.89 -0.77 -12.57
CA PRO A 318 -7.69 -1.61 -13.45
C PRO A 318 -6.96 -2.93 -13.75
N LEU A 319 -7.71 -4.01 -13.99
CA LEU A 319 -7.15 -5.33 -14.27
C LEU A 319 -7.00 -5.63 -15.79
N SER A 320 -7.56 -4.79 -16.64
CA SER A 320 -7.44 -4.93 -18.09
C SER A 320 -7.54 -3.59 -18.80
N ALA A 321 -7.10 -3.55 -20.06
CA ALA A 321 -7.22 -2.36 -20.90
C ALA A 321 -8.68 -1.93 -21.10
N GLY A 322 -9.61 -2.87 -21.24
CA GLY A 322 -11.04 -2.57 -21.35
C GLY A 322 -11.59 -1.90 -20.10
N ILE A 323 -11.19 -2.38 -18.90
CA ILE A 323 -11.57 -1.74 -17.63
C ILE A 323 -10.91 -0.36 -17.51
N ALA A 324 -9.65 -0.20 -17.94
CA ALA A 324 -8.97 1.09 -17.91
C ALA A 324 -9.72 2.15 -18.72
N GLU A 325 -10.29 1.78 -19.88
CA GLU A 325 -11.14 2.69 -20.66
C GLU A 325 -12.44 3.07 -19.93
N GLN A 326 -13.08 2.13 -19.23
CA GLN A 326 -14.26 2.44 -18.41
C GLN A 326 -13.90 3.37 -17.25
N VAL A 327 -12.74 3.17 -16.63
CA VAL A 327 -12.22 4.04 -15.58
C VAL A 327 -11.97 5.46 -16.10
N ARG A 328 -11.37 5.60 -17.31
CA ARG A 328 -11.15 6.92 -17.92
C ARG A 328 -12.48 7.67 -18.18
N LYS A 329 -13.51 6.97 -18.64
CA LYS A 329 -14.86 7.54 -18.81
C LYS A 329 -15.51 7.90 -17.48
N ALA A 330 -15.42 7.02 -16.48
CA ALA A 330 -16.05 7.26 -15.19
C ALA A 330 -15.37 8.41 -14.43
N ARG A 331 -14.04 8.55 -14.49
CA ARG A 331 -13.33 9.61 -13.78
C ARG A 331 -13.63 11.02 -14.28
N SER A 332 -13.89 11.22 -15.59
CA SER A 332 -14.28 12.52 -16.15
C SER A 332 -15.64 13.01 -15.63
N GLN A 333 -16.44 12.12 -15.05
CA GLN A 333 -17.72 12.47 -14.39
C GLN A 333 -17.54 12.81 -12.90
N VAL A 334 -16.37 12.55 -12.35
CA VAL A 334 -16.07 12.71 -10.91
C VAL A 334 -15.11 13.87 -10.66
N PHE A 335 -14.08 13.98 -11.48
CA PHE A 335 -13.08 15.02 -11.40
C PHE A 335 -13.32 16.09 -12.47
N ASP A 336 -12.95 17.32 -12.15
CA ASP A 336 -13.00 18.44 -13.10
C ASP A 336 -11.97 18.23 -14.21
N ASP A 337 -12.42 18.09 -15.45
CA ASP A 337 -11.54 17.91 -16.63
C ASP A 337 -10.60 19.10 -16.87
N ALA A 338 -10.95 20.30 -16.38
CA ALA A 338 -10.10 21.48 -16.47
C ALA A 338 -8.96 21.44 -15.42
N ARG A 339 -9.17 20.72 -14.31
CA ARG A 339 -8.23 20.58 -13.22
C ARG A 339 -8.21 19.14 -12.68
N PRO A 340 -7.91 18.14 -13.52
CA PRO A 340 -7.90 16.76 -13.07
C PRO A 340 -6.74 16.53 -12.09
N PRO A 341 -6.89 15.64 -11.09
CA PRO A 341 -5.80 15.29 -10.18
C PRO A 341 -4.61 14.70 -10.95
N ALA A 342 -3.42 14.80 -10.38
CA ALA A 342 -2.32 13.97 -10.83
C ALA A 342 -2.63 12.50 -10.55
N GLY A 343 -2.07 11.57 -11.33
CA GLY A 343 -2.45 10.16 -11.13
C GLY A 343 -1.54 9.16 -11.82
N SER A 344 -1.71 7.91 -11.42
CA SER A 344 -1.04 6.75 -12.01
C SER A 344 -2.08 5.67 -12.33
N LEU A 345 -2.32 5.45 -13.62
CA LEU A 345 -3.20 4.39 -14.10
C LEU A 345 -2.34 3.28 -14.71
N VAL A 346 -2.26 2.15 -14.00
CA VAL A 346 -1.46 0.99 -14.41
C VAL A 346 -2.28 -0.28 -14.24
N LEU A 347 -2.16 -1.21 -15.21
CA LEU A 347 -2.85 -2.50 -15.16
C LEU A 347 -2.17 -3.43 -14.14
N PHE A 348 -2.97 -4.13 -13.33
CA PHE A 348 -2.46 -5.06 -12.33
C PHE A 348 -2.99 -6.49 -12.52
N GLU A 349 -2.36 -7.45 -11.85
CA GLU A 349 -2.70 -8.88 -11.90
C GLU A 349 -4.05 -9.18 -11.26
N GLY A 350 -4.41 -8.47 -10.19
CA GLY A 350 -5.65 -8.72 -9.45
C GLY A 350 -5.88 -7.80 -8.26
N LEU A 351 -7.03 -8.00 -7.64
CA LEU A 351 -7.50 -7.32 -6.44
C LEU A 351 -7.92 -8.34 -5.37
N PRO A 352 -8.26 -7.92 -4.14
CA PRO A 352 -8.60 -8.84 -3.05
C PRO A 352 -9.79 -9.77 -3.32
N SER A 353 -10.70 -9.40 -4.21
CA SER A 353 -11.81 -10.25 -4.67
C SER A 353 -11.61 -10.66 -6.11
N MET A 354 -11.96 -11.90 -6.45
CA MET A 354 -11.92 -12.41 -7.82
C MET A 354 -12.93 -11.70 -8.76
N GLU A 355 -14.00 -11.16 -8.19
CA GLU A 355 -15.02 -10.43 -8.93
C GLU A 355 -14.67 -8.94 -9.12
N ALA A 356 -13.60 -8.48 -8.48
CA ALA A 356 -13.20 -7.08 -8.57
C ALA A 356 -12.46 -6.83 -9.88
N GLY A 357 -12.88 -5.78 -10.61
CA GLY A 357 -12.25 -5.36 -11.85
C GLY A 357 -11.39 -4.11 -11.71
N PHE A 358 -11.67 -3.28 -10.71
CA PHE A 358 -11.04 -1.99 -10.54
C PHE A 358 -10.97 -1.58 -9.06
N ALA A 359 -9.92 -0.86 -8.71
CA ALA A 359 -9.81 -0.16 -7.44
C ALA A 359 -9.18 1.23 -7.63
N VAL A 360 -9.50 2.15 -6.71
CA VAL A 360 -8.95 3.50 -6.68
C VAL A 360 -8.63 3.92 -5.24
N ASP A 361 -7.51 4.58 -5.03
CA ASP A 361 -7.21 5.31 -3.81
C ASP A 361 -6.64 6.70 -4.13
N VAL A 362 -6.74 7.63 -3.19
CA VAL A 362 -6.32 9.00 -3.43
C VAL A 362 -5.59 9.61 -2.24
N VAL A 363 -4.88 10.71 -2.56
CA VAL A 363 -4.41 11.73 -1.63
C VAL A 363 -5.20 12.99 -1.92
N ALA A 364 -5.94 13.52 -0.94
CA ALA A 364 -6.70 14.76 -1.06
C ALA A 364 -6.19 15.79 -0.06
N VAL A 365 -6.23 17.09 -0.41
CA VAL A 365 -5.82 18.17 0.50
C VAL A 365 -6.93 18.50 1.47
N LYS A 366 -6.57 18.87 2.71
CA LYS A 366 -7.46 19.28 3.78
C LYS A 366 -6.88 20.47 4.52
N ASP A 367 -7.73 21.45 4.85
CA ASP A 367 -7.37 22.63 5.66
C ASP A 367 -7.26 22.29 7.14
#